data_7e6d64192b7e10f82e829c11324d06af
#
_entry.id   7e6d64192b7e10f82e829c11324d06af
#
_cell.length_a   1.000
_cell.length_b   1.000
_cell.length_c   1.000
_cell.angle_alpha   90.00
_cell.angle_beta   90.00
_cell.angle_gamma   90.00
#
_symmetry.space_group_name_H-M   'P 1'
#
loop_
_entity.id
_entity.type
_entity.pdbx_description
1 polymer ?
#
loop_
_entity_poly.entity_id
_entity_poly.type
_entity_poly.pdbx_seq_one_letter_code
_entity_poly.pdbx_strand_id
1 'polypeptide(L)'
;MTFVMETRVVPFIALLAVVFACLFNWPIWLHLYDILSQLERVKTGFVISLPILLVAALNFVFVPFSIRYLLKPFFALLFVISAIASYTMLKYGVQFDQTMIQNVFETNQSEALAYVSTPIVAWVTVTGILPAIGLFFIKINYANRWYKGLLARALSMLVSLAIVTAIAALYYQDYVSVGRNNSSLKREIVPANVVNSTTKFIYKRFLVEPIPFTTLGNDARRTASSAKPTLMFLVLGEAARSKNYSMNGYARETNPFTSKAGGVISFRQMRSCGTATAVSVPCMFSNMGREEFDGNLARNSEGLLDVLQKAGISIYWKDNNSNCKGVCDRVPNIQIQPTTNPTLCKGDTCYDEVLLQGLDDEVAKMKGDKMLAFHLLGSHGPTYHKRYPSEQRKFVPDCPRSDIENCTTEQLVNTYDNTIRYADLVVARLIARLKQYEEKYNTALIYLSDHGQSLGEMGLYLHSAPYRIAPDEQTRIPMQIWMSPGFIKEKKLNIRCLQKNANATPYSHDNLFSSMLGIWDVKTTVYDKRLDIFSPCRTTQAP
;
A
#
# COMPACT_ATOMS: atom_id res chain seq x y z
N MET A 1 34.48 -25.13 29.52
CA MET A 1 34.27 -26.15 28.45
C MET A 1 33.30 -25.56 27.46
N THR A 2 33.79 -24.94 26.36
CA THR A 2 32.95 -24.45 25.28
C THR A 2 32.43 -25.65 24.48
N PHE A 3 31.16 -25.95 24.60
CA PHE A 3 30.50 -26.98 23.78
C PHE A 3 30.51 -26.50 22.32
N VAL A 4 31.53 -26.87 21.56
CA VAL A 4 31.56 -26.60 20.11
C VAL A 4 30.85 -27.79 19.42
N MET A 5 29.62 -27.55 18.99
CA MET A 5 28.86 -28.53 18.22
C MET A 5 29.51 -28.71 16.85
N GLU A 6 29.99 -29.91 16.53
CA GLU A 6 30.60 -30.24 15.23
C GLU A 6 29.61 -30.98 14.34
N THR A 7 29.51 -30.57 13.09
CA THR A 7 28.63 -31.21 12.10
C THR A 7 29.24 -31.21 10.70
N ARG A 8 28.77 -32.12 9.84
CA ARG A 8 29.11 -32.09 8.40
C ARG A 8 28.15 -31.15 7.65
N VAL A 9 28.63 -30.64 6.52
CA VAL A 9 27.89 -29.66 5.71
C VAL A 9 26.48 -30.13 5.33
N VAL A 10 26.33 -31.30 4.76
CA VAL A 10 25.05 -31.80 4.22
C VAL A 10 24.00 -32.03 5.30
N PRO A 11 24.28 -32.76 6.41
CA PRO A 11 23.31 -32.87 7.51
C PRO A 11 22.96 -31.53 8.13
N PHE A 12 23.90 -30.60 8.17
CA PHE A 12 23.63 -29.25 8.69
C PHE A 12 22.65 -28.47 7.82
N ILE A 13 22.79 -28.50 6.48
CA ILE A 13 21.84 -27.87 5.56
C ILE A 13 20.46 -28.51 5.65
N ALA A 14 20.40 -29.88 5.77
CA ALA A 14 19.12 -30.54 5.96
C ALA A 14 18.43 -30.11 7.27
N LEU A 15 19.20 -29.96 8.36
CA LEU A 15 18.69 -29.44 9.63
C LEU A 15 18.16 -27.99 9.46
N LEU A 16 18.91 -27.14 8.76
CA LEU A 16 18.43 -25.77 8.46
C LEU A 16 17.13 -25.79 7.66
N ALA A 17 17.01 -26.67 6.66
CA ALA A 17 15.76 -26.81 5.88
C ALA A 17 14.58 -27.21 6.77
N VAL A 18 14.77 -28.11 7.73
CA VAL A 18 13.75 -28.49 8.72
C VAL A 18 13.38 -27.30 9.62
N VAL A 19 14.39 -26.59 10.15
CA VAL A 19 14.16 -25.40 11.01
C VAL A 19 13.36 -24.34 10.27
N PHE A 20 13.75 -24.03 9.03
CA PHE A 20 13.01 -23.06 8.22
C PHE A 20 11.60 -23.53 7.88
N ALA A 21 11.41 -24.79 7.55
CA ALA A 21 10.08 -25.33 7.27
C ALA A 21 9.16 -25.28 8.49
N CYS A 22 9.66 -25.61 9.67
CA CYS A 22 8.85 -25.68 10.89
C CYS A 22 8.65 -24.29 11.53
N LEU A 23 9.72 -23.50 11.68
CA LEU A 23 9.68 -22.26 12.45
C LEU A 23 9.12 -21.08 11.65
N PHE A 24 9.69 -20.83 10.46
CA PHE A 24 9.35 -19.63 9.69
C PHE A 24 8.17 -19.84 8.74
N ASN A 25 7.83 -21.07 8.43
CA ASN A 25 6.69 -21.41 7.60
C ASN A 25 5.44 -21.80 8.42
N TRP A 26 5.41 -21.44 9.72
CA TRP A 26 4.23 -21.63 10.54
C TRP A 26 2.96 -21.00 9.97
N PRO A 27 2.99 -19.78 9.36
CA PRO A 27 1.82 -19.19 8.71
C PRO A 27 1.19 -20.10 7.63
N ILE A 28 2.01 -20.67 6.75
CA ILE A 28 1.50 -21.55 5.68
C ILE A 28 0.88 -22.84 6.24
N TRP A 29 1.39 -23.36 7.37
CA TRP A 29 0.80 -24.54 8.01
C TRP A 29 -0.58 -24.27 8.59
N LEU A 30 -0.77 -23.10 9.20
CA LEU A 30 -2.08 -22.67 9.69
C LEU A 30 -3.06 -22.50 8.52
N HIS A 31 -2.66 -21.81 7.46
CA HIS A 31 -3.49 -21.62 6.29
C HIS A 31 -3.83 -22.93 5.57
N LEU A 32 -2.85 -23.83 5.43
CA LEU A 32 -3.11 -25.17 4.88
C LEU A 32 -4.06 -25.98 5.77
N TYR A 33 -3.93 -25.91 7.08
CA TYR A 33 -4.86 -26.55 8.00
C TYR A 33 -6.30 -26.05 7.78
N ASP A 34 -6.49 -24.73 7.68
CA ASP A 34 -7.80 -24.13 7.44
C ASP A 34 -8.40 -24.58 6.09
N ILE A 35 -7.59 -24.59 5.02
CA ILE A 35 -8.02 -25.07 3.70
C ILE A 35 -8.41 -26.55 3.76
N LEU A 36 -7.56 -27.39 4.35
CA LEU A 36 -7.76 -28.83 4.36
C LEU A 36 -8.92 -29.24 5.27
N SER A 37 -9.18 -28.49 6.36
CA SER A 37 -10.30 -28.74 7.27
C SER A 37 -11.68 -28.50 6.62
N GLN A 38 -11.73 -27.73 5.55
CA GLN A 38 -12.95 -27.43 4.80
C GLN A 38 -13.26 -28.45 3.69
N LEU A 39 -12.33 -29.37 3.42
CA LEU A 39 -12.50 -30.40 2.38
C LEU A 39 -13.16 -31.65 2.95
N GLU A 40 -14.17 -32.17 2.26
CA GLU A 40 -14.91 -33.37 2.70
C GLU A 40 -14.04 -34.62 2.78
N ARG A 41 -13.01 -34.74 1.93
CA ARG A 41 -12.08 -35.87 1.89
C ARG A 41 -10.66 -35.40 1.57
N VAL A 42 -9.74 -35.72 2.46
CA VAL A 42 -8.30 -35.45 2.28
C VAL A 42 -7.51 -36.74 2.46
N LYS A 43 -6.65 -37.07 1.51
CA LYS A 43 -5.77 -38.24 1.60
C LYS A 43 -4.71 -38.02 2.69
N THR A 44 -4.63 -38.90 3.68
CA THR A 44 -3.64 -38.78 4.75
C THR A 44 -2.21 -38.71 4.21
N GLY A 45 -1.87 -39.49 3.18
CA GLY A 45 -0.55 -39.45 2.56
C GLY A 45 -0.22 -38.09 1.90
N PHE A 46 -1.23 -37.39 1.34
CA PHE A 46 -1.04 -36.03 0.84
C PHE A 46 -0.69 -35.06 1.98
N VAL A 47 -1.40 -35.11 3.11
CA VAL A 47 -1.11 -34.26 4.28
C VAL A 47 0.30 -34.48 4.81
N ILE A 48 0.72 -35.76 4.96
CA ILE A 48 2.07 -36.10 5.41
C ILE A 48 3.14 -35.65 4.41
N SER A 49 2.82 -35.65 3.11
CA SER A 49 3.76 -35.22 2.08
C SER A 49 4.05 -33.72 2.07
N LEU A 50 3.16 -32.87 2.60
CA LEU A 50 3.31 -31.40 2.60
C LEU A 50 4.61 -30.94 3.30
N PRO A 51 4.88 -31.28 4.57
CA PRO A 51 6.11 -30.89 5.22
C PRO A 51 7.35 -31.54 4.59
N ILE A 52 7.25 -32.77 4.11
CA ILE A 52 8.36 -33.46 3.45
C ILE A 52 8.73 -32.76 2.15
N LEU A 53 7.73 -32.37 1.36
CA LEU A 53 7.93 -31.60 0.13
C LEU A 53 8.63 -30.28 0.41
N LEU A 54 8.16 -29.52 1.40
CA LEU A 54 8.75 -28.23 1.73
C LEU A 54 10.20 -28.37 2.21
N VAL A 55 10.49 -29.33 3.09
CA VAL A 55 11.85 -29.60 3.56
C VAL A 55 12.76 -30.01 2.40
N ALA A 56 12.32 -30.93 1.52
CA ALA A 56 13.09 -31.34 0.35
C ALA A 56 13.34 -30.17 -0.61
N ALA A 57 12.34 -29.35 -0.88
CA ALA A 57 12.47 -28.17 -1.73
C ALA A 57 13.44 -27.13 -1.12
N LEU A 58 13.33 -26.84 0.16
CA LEU A 58 14.25 -25.93 0.86
C LEU A 58 15.68 -26.50 0.89
N ASN A 59 15.86 -27.80 1.17
CA ASN A 59 17.17 -28.42 1.13
C ASN A 59 17.80 -28.31 -0.26
N PHE A 60 17.03 -28.58 -1.32
CA PHE A 60 17.48 -28.44 -2.71
C PHE A 60 17.99 -27.02 -2.99
N VAL A 61 17.23 -26.01 -2.57
CA VAL A 61 17.57 -24.58 -2.76
C VAL A 61 18.75 -24.15 -1.87
N PHE A 62 18.88 -24.67 -0.67
CA PHE A 62 19.90 -24.25 0.29
C PHE A 62 21.29 -24.86 0.04
N VAL A 63 21.36 -26.07 -0.53
CA VAL A 63 22.64 -26.76 -0.79
C VAL A 63 23.63 -25.94 -1.61
N PRO A 64 23.28 -25.22 -2.71
CA PRO A 64 24.21 -24.38 -3.45
C PRO A 64 24.91 -23.32 -2.60
N PHE A 65 24.25 -22.79 -1.57
CA PHE A 65 24.80 -21.78 -0.66
C PHE A 65 25.68 -22.34 0.46
N SER A 66 25.93 -23.65 0.46
CA SER A 66 26.75 -24.34 1.47
C SER A 66 28.28 -24.19 1.25
N ILE A 67 28.70 -23.08 0.65
CA ILE A 67 30.11 -22.73 0.40
C ILE A 67 30.75 -22.25 1.71
N ARG A 68 32.03 -22.59 1.94
CA ARG A 68 32.74 -22.44 3.23
C ARG A 68 32.64 -21.06 3.85
N TYR A 69 32.76 -19.99 3.08
CA TYR A 69 32.73 -18.60 3.61
C TYR A 69 31.36 -17.93 3.45
N LEU A 70 30.49 -18.48 2.60
CA LEU A 70 29.18 -17.93 2.31
C LEU A 70 28.10 -18.46 3.26
N LEU A 71 28.20 -19.73 3.67
CA LEU A 71 27.14 -20.43 4.40
C LEU A 71 26.66 -19.66 5.64
N LYS A 72 27.56 -19.33 6.56
CA LYS A 72 27.20 -18.69 7.83
C LYS A 72 26.60 -17.29 7.63
N PRO A 73 27.24 -16.34 6.94
CA PRO A 73 26.65 -15.02 6.75
C PRO A 73 25.34 -15.06 5.95
N PHE A 74 25.24 -15.92 4.95
CA PHE A 74 24.02 -16.07 4.16
C PHE A 74 22.83 -16.55 5.01
N PHE A 75 23.01 -17.65 5.76
CA PHE A 75 21.94 -18.16 6.61
C PHE A 75 21.67 -17.26 7.82
N ALA A 76 22.65 -16.54 8.36
CA ALA A 76 22.43 -15.56 9.41
C ALA A 76 21.50 -14.44 8.92
N LEU A 77 21.73 -13.94 7.72
CA LEU A 77 20.84 -12.95 7.08
C LEU A 77 19.45 -13.53 6.84
N LEU A 78 19.35 -14.77 6.33
CA LEU A 78 18.06 -15.43 6.11
C LEU A 78 17.27 -15.64 7.39
N PHE A 79 17.92 -15.96 8.52
CA PHE A 79 17.25 -16.09 9.82
C PHE A 79 16.53 -14.79 10.20
N VAL A 80 17.22 -13.65 10.11
CA VAL A 80 16.65 -12.35 10.49
C VAL A 80 15.50 -11.95 9.55
N ILE A 81 15.72 -12.06 8.23
CA ILE A 81 14.70 -11.73 7.23
C ILE A 81 13.47 -12.62 7.41
N SER A 82 13.67 -13.94 7.62
CA SER A 82 12.57 -14.89 7.76
C SER A 82 11.82 -14.70 9.07
N ALA A 83 12.48 -14.28 10.15
CA ALA A 83 11.83 -13.98 11.42
C ALA A 83 10.88 -12.77 11.28
N ILE A 84 11.34 -11.71 10.59
CA ILE A 84 10.50 -10.52 10.31
C ILE A 84 9.32 -10.93 9.42
N ALA A 85 9.57 -11.64 8.33
CA ALA A 85 8.55 -12.06 7.38
C ALA A 85 7.49 -12.97 8.05
N SER A 86 7.94 -13.98 8.77
CA SER A 86 7.05 -14.90 9.48
C SER A 86 6.17 -14.20 10.51
N TYR A 87 6.73 -13.26 11.29
CA TYR A 87 5.95 -12.47 12.25
C TYR A 87 4.87 -11.63 11.57
N THR A 88 5.24 -10.88 10.53
CA THR A 88 4.30 -10.00 9.84
C THR A 88 3.21 -10.78 9.10
N MET A 89 3.54 -11.95 8.55
CA MET A 89 2.54 -12.86 7.97
C MET A 89 1.57 -13.39 9.04
N LEU A 90 2.08 -13.82 10.20
CA LEU A 90 1.27 -14.36 11.29
C LEU A 90 0.35 -13.32 11.93
N LYS A 91 0.84 -12.09 12.09
CA LYS A 91 0.16 -11.06 12.88
C LYS A 91 -0.69 -10.11 12.03
N TYR A 92 -0.27 -9.86 10.80
CA TYR A 92 -0.91 -8.88 9.92
C TYR A 92 -1.49 -9.49 8.64
N GLY A 93 -1.25 -10.79 8.37
CA GLY A 93 -1.68 -11.45 7.14
C GLY A 93 -0.95 -10.94 5.88
N VAL A 94 0.13 -10.19 6.04
CA VAL A 94 0.85 -9.55 4.94
C VAL A 94 1.57 -10.58 4.08
N GLN A 95 1.45 -10.48 2.76
CA GLN A 95 2.19 -11.29 1.80
C GLN A 95 3.35 -10.49 1.21
N PHE A 96 4.56 -11.07 1.25
CA PHE A 96 5.76 -10.44 0.69
C PHE A 96 5.83 -10.62 -0.82
N ASP A 97 4.99 -9.90 -1.55
CA ASP A 97 5.10 -9.77 -2.99
C ASP A 97 6.02 -8.60 -3.40
N GLN A 98 6.14 -8.35 -4.71
CA GLN A 98 6.98 -7.25 -5.21
C GLN A 98 6.49 -5.88 -4.74
N THR A 99 5.17 -5.71 -4.59
CA THR A 99 4.56 -4.46 -4.12
C THR A 99 4.90 -4.19 -2.66
N MET A 100 4.81 -5.23 -1.82
CA MET A 100 5.19 -5.10 -0.40
C MET A 100 6.69 -4.80 -0.25
N ILE A 101 7.55 -5.44 -1.05
CA ILE A 101 8.98 -5.14 -1.06
C ILE A 101 9.21 -3.68 -1.50
N GLN A 102 8.52 -3.20 -2.52
CA GLN A 102 8.59 -1.79 -2.93
C GLN A 102 8.19 -0.86 -1.77
N ASN A 103 7.09 -1.14 -1.09
CA ASN A 103 6.67 -0.38 0.09
C ASN A 103 7.77 -0.33 1.16
N VAL A 104 8.39 -1.46 1.49
CA VAL A 104 9.49 -1.52 2.48
C VAL A 104 10.65 -0.61 2.08
N PHE A 105 11.03 -0.57 0.79
CA PHE A 105 12.12 0.28 0.30
C PHE A 105 11.75 1.77 0.21
N GLU A 106 10.48 2.09 0.03
CA GLU A 106 9.98 3.46 -0.12
C GLU A 106 9.42 4.06 1.20
N THR A 107 9.34 3.24 2.26
CA THR A 107 8.92 3.64 3.60
C THR A 107 9.98 4.56 4.25
N ASN A 108 9.54 5.64 4.86
CA ASN A 108 10.41 6.51 5.63
C ASN A 108 10.70 5.95 7.04
N GLN A 109 11.70 6.53 7.73
CA GLN A 109 12.13 6.04 9.03
C GLN A 109 11.01 6.08 10.08
N SER A 110 10.19 7.12 10.11
CA SER A 110 9.11 7.26 11.09
C SER A 110 8.02 6.20 10.89
N GLU A 111 7.70 5.91 9.65
CA GLU A 111 6.76 4.86 9.28
C GLU A 111 7.31 3.46 9.62
N ALA A 112 8.59 3.20 9.30
CA ALA A 112 9.24 1.94 9.65
C ALA A 112 9.26 1.70 11.17
N LEU A 113 9.59 2.74 11.95
CA LEU A 113 9.60 2.66 13.41
C LEU A 113 8.21 2.46 14.02
N ALA A 114 7.14 2.86 13.34
CA ALA A 114 5.77 2.63 13.79
C ALA A 114 5.40 1.14 13.88
N TYR A 115 6.08 0.28 13.10
CA TYR A 115 5.90 -1.18 13.17
C TYR A 115 6.75 -1.85 14.28
N VAL A 116 7.69 -1.14 14.88
CA VAL A 116 8.56 -1.69 15.93
C VAL A 116 7.79 -1.72 17.25
N SER A 117 7.41 -2.89 17.69
CA SER A 117 6.76 -3.16 18.97
C SER A 117 7.54 -4.20 19.77
N THR A 118 7.33 -4.25 21.10
CA THR A 118 8.00 -5.24 21.94
C THR A 118 7.82 -6.69 21.45
N PRO A 119 6.64 -7.14 21.03
CA PRO A 119 6.45 -8.50 20.50
C PRO A 119 7.29 -8.81 19.26
N ILE A 120 7.36 -7.90 18.26
CA ILE A 120 8.18 -8.16 17.07
C ILE A 120 9.66 -8.19 17.42
N VAL A 121 10.12 -7.28 18.30
CA VAL A 121 11.52 -7.27 18.77
C VAL A 121 11.86 -8.56 19.47
N ALA A 122 11.01 -9.03 20.40
CA ALA A 122 11.20 -10.30 21.10
C ALA A 122 11.23 -11.49 20.10
N TRP A 123 10.26 -11.57 19.18
CA TRP A 123 10.19 -12.61 18.17
C TRP A 123 11.45 -12.63 17.28
N VAL A 124 11.84 -11.50 16.70
CA VAL A 124 13.01 -11.39 15.83
C VAL A 124 14.29 -11.69 16.59
N THR A 125 14.39 -11.27 17.85
CA THR A 125 15.56 -11.59 18.69
C THR A 125 15.67 -13.09 18.91
N VAL A 126 14.58 -13.74 19.34
CA VAL A 126 14.60 -15.17 19.72
C VAL A 126 14.72 -16.08 18.51
N THR A 127 13.98 -15.82 17.43
CA THR A 127 13.91 -16.70 16.27
C THR A 127 14.87 -16.31 15.14
N GLY A 128 15.29 -15.05 15.07
CA GLY A 128 16.20 -14.54 14.04
C GLY A 128 17.62 -14.31 14.55
N ILE A 129 17.80 -13.35 15.48
CA ILE A 129 19.13 -12.87 15.88
C ILE A 129 19.91 -13.94 16.68
N LEU A 130 19.31 -14.52 17.71
CA LEU A 130 20.00 -15.53 18.53
C LEU A 130 20.41 -16.76 17.71
N PRO A 131 19.57 -17.38 16.86
CA PRO A 131 20.00 -18.45 15.96
C PRO A 131 21.07 -18.00 14.97
N ALA A 132 20.96 -16.78 14.40
CA ALA A 132 21.97 -16.23 13.50
C ALA A 132 23.35 -16.13 14.17
N ILE A 133 23.41 -15.64 15.41
CA ILE A 133 24.63 -15.60 16.21
C ILE A 133 25.10 -17.04 16.52
N GLY A 134 24.18 -17.93 16.90
CA GLY A 134 24.47 -19.34 17.20
C GLY A 134 25.17 -20.07 16.05
N LEU A 135 24.85 -19.73 14.79
CA LEU A 135 25.53 -20.32 13.61
C LEU A 135 27.06 -20.14 13.64
N PHE A 136 27.55 -19.03 14.20
CA PHE A 136 28.98 -18.75 14.21
C PHE A 136 29.75 -19.62 15.23
N PHE A 137 29.07 -20.16 16.24
CA PHE A 137 29.65 -21.07 17.22
C PHE A 137 29.67 -22.55 16.78
N ILE A 138 28.96 -22.90 15.69
CA ILE A 138 28.94 -24.25 15.15
C ILE A 138 30.17 -24.48 14.27
N LYS A 139 30.94 -25.53 14.53
CA LYS A 139 32.06 -25.96 13.68
C LYS A 139 31.55 -26.85 12.57
N ILE A 140 31.62 -26.35 11.33
CA ILE A 140 31.18 -27.10 10.14
C ILE A 140 32.39 -27.73 9.48
N ASN A 141 32.38 -29.09 9.43
CA ASN A 141 33.43 -29.86 8.83
C ASN A 141 33.19 -30.06 7.33
N TYR A 142 34.06 -29.47 6.53
CA TYR A 142 34.06 -29.60 5.07
C TYR A 142 34.94 -30.80 4.68
N ALA A 143 34.59 -31.47 3.57
CA ALA A 143 35.38 -32.59 3.08
C ALA A 143 36.82 -32.14 2.70
N ASN A 144 37.81 -32.95 3.09
CA ASN A 144 39.22 -32.63 2.80
C ASN A 144 39.54 -32.59 1.30
N ARG A 145 38.81 -33.37 0.48
CA ARG A 145 38.91 -33.35 -0.99
C ARG A 145 37.67 -32.61 -1.56
N TRP A 146 37.90 -31.58 -2.34
CA TRP A 146 36.83 -30.72 -2.89
C TRP A 146 35.75 -31.50 -3.66
N TYR A 147 36.16 -32.50 -4.47
CA TYR A 147 35.23 -33.33 -5.25
C TYR A 147 34.30 -34.20 -4.37
N LYS A 148 34.79 -34.71 -3.20
CA LYS A 148 33.94 -35.45 -2.25
C LYS A 148 32.89 -34.54 -1.64
N GLY A 149 33.23 -33.28 -1.35
CA GLY A 149 32.27 -32.28 -0.90
C GLY A 149 31.24 -31.91 -1.98
N LEU A 150 31.68 -31.77 -3.23
CA LEU A 150 30.80 -31.53 -4.36
C LEU A 150 29.86 -32.70 -4.61
N LEU A 151 30.37 -33.95 -4.59
CA LEU A 151 29.58 -35.15 -4.78
C LEU A 151 28.51 -35.32 -3.68
N ALA A 152 28.87 -35.06 -2.41
CA ALA A 152 27.94 -35.16 -1.29
C ALA A 152 26.78 -34.11 -1.44
N ARG A 153 27.09 -32.91 -1.90
CA ARG A 153 26.08 -31.86 -2.20
C ARG A 153 25.20 -32.25 -3.39
N ALA A 154 25.81 -32.70 -4.49
CA ALA A 154 25.09 -33.18 -5.66
C ALA A 154 24.15 -34.36 -5.29
N LEU A 155 24.61 -35.29 -4.50
CA LEU A 155 23.79 -36.41 -4.02
C LEU A 155 22.63 -35.90 -3.15
N SER A 156 22.86 -34.95 -2.24
CA SER A 156 21.80 -34.33 -1.43
C SER A 156 20.74 -33.66 -2.29
N MET A 157 21.17 -32.94 -3.33
CA MET A 157 20.22 -32.31 -4.29
C MET A 157 19.44 -33.35 -5.08
N LEU A 158 20.11 -34.42 -5.55
CA LEU A 158 19.46 -35.53 -6.28
C LEU A 158 18.42 -36.24 -5.40
N VAL A 159 18.74 -36.51 -4.14
CA VAL A 159 17.81 -37.11 -3.18
C VAL A 159 16.60 -36.16 -2.97
N SER A 160 16.84 -34.88 -2.76
CA SER A 160 15.75 -33.92 -2.61
C SER A 160 14.86 -33.87 -3.87
N LEU A 161 15.47 -33.84 -5.06
CA LEU A 161 14.74 -33.85 -6.33
C LEU A 161 13.94 -35.15 -6.51
N ALA A 162 14.51 -36.28 -6.16
CA ALA A 162 13.81 -37.57 -6.22
C ALA A 162 12.59 -37.60 -5.28
N ILE A 163 12.71 -37.05 -4.06
CA ILE A 163 11.59 -36.92 -3.11
C ILE A 163 10.50 -36.04 -3.69
N VAL A 164 10.85 -34.84 -4.20
CA VAL A 164 9.91 -33.91 -4.81
C VAL A 164 9.18 -34.55 -6.00
N THR A 165 9.93 -35.23 -6.88
CA THR A 165 9.37 -35.92 -8.05
C THR A 165 8.45 -37.08 -7.65
N ALA A 166 8.81 -37.87 -6.67
CA ALA A 166 7.99 -38.98 -6.17
C ALA A 166 6.68 -38.45 -5.56
N ILE A 167 6.75 -37.41 -4.73
CA ILE A 167 5.57 -36.78 -4.14
C ILE A 167 4.68 -36.18 -5.25
N ALA A 168 5.28 -35.49 -6.21
CA ALA A 168 4.55 -34.93 -7.35
C ALA A 168 3.85 -36.01 -8.16
N ALA A 169 4.51 -37.15 -8.44
CA ALA A 169 3.90 -38.26 -9.16
C ALA A 169 2.72 -38.91 -8.42
N LEU A 170 2.81 -39.01 -7.09
CA LEU A 170 1.79 -39.67 -6.27
C LEU A 170 0.58 -38.76 -5.96
N TYR A 171 0.80 -37.46 -5.80
CA TYR A 171 -0.20 -36.51 -5.31
C TYR A 171 -0.39 -35.31 -6.22
N TYR A 172 -0.02 -35.37 -7.51
CA TYR A 172 -0.10 -34.27 -8.47
C TYR A 172 -1.47 -33.58 -8.48
N GLN A 173 -2.54 -34.37 -8.54
CA GLN A 173 -3.91 -33.85 -8.58
C GLN A 173 -4.26 -33.07 -7.31
N ASP A 174 -3.88 -33.58 -6.12
CA ASP A 174 -4.15 -32.95 -4.84
C ASP A 174 -3.39 -31.61 -4.73
N TYR A 175 -2.10 -31.57 -5.11
CA TYR A 175 -1.29 -30.35 -5.13
C TYR A 175 -1.80 -29.32 -6.12
N VAL A 176 -2.19 -29.74 -7.34
CA VAL A 176 -2.74 -28.85 -8.36
C VAL A 176 -4.08 -28.28 -7.92
N SER A 177 -4.95 -29.10 -7.33
CA SER A 177 -6.25 -28.67 -6.83
C SER A 177 -6.10 -27.63 -5.72
N VAL A 178 -5.33 -27.94 -4.68
CA VAL A 178 -5.11 -27.01 -3.57
C VAL A 178 -4.37 -25.76 -4.03
N GLY A 179 -3.28 -25.90 -4.78
CA GLY A 179 -2.45 -24.77 -5.20
C GLY A 179 -3.10 -23.86 -6.25
N ARG A 180 -3.98 -24.40 -7.13
CA ARG A 180 -4.72 -23.62 -8.10
C ARG A 180 -5.83 -22.80 -7.46
N ASN A 181 -6.55 -23.40 -6.51
CA ASN A 181 -7.64 -22.73 -5.81
C ASN A 181 -7.12 -21.75 -4.76
N ASN A 182 -5.89 -21.94 -4.25
CA ASN A 182 -5.27 -21.12 -3.20
C ASN A 182 -3.91 -20.57 -3.67
N SER A 183 -3.95 -19.71 -4.69
CA SER A 183 -2.73 -19.16 -5.31
C SER A 183 -1.87 -18.28 -4.36
N SER A 184 -2.40 -17.88 -3.21
CA SER A 184 -1.70 -17.19 -2.12
C SER A 184 -0.61 -18.03 -1.47
N LEU A 185 -0.80 -19.35 -1.33
CA LEU A 185 0.11 -20.26 -0.64
C LEU A 185 1.57 -20.15 -1.11
N LYS A 186 1.79 -20.02 -2.42
CA LYS A 186 3.14 -19.85 -2.99
C LYS A 186 3.84 -18.55 -2.52
N ARG A 187 3.07 -17.54 -2.09
CA ARG A 187 3.60 -16.27 -1.58
C ARG A 187 3.91 -16.29 -0.09
N GLU A 188 3.56 -17.38 0.58
CA GLU A 188 3.76 -17.58 2.02
C GLU A 188 5.00 -18.41 2.33
N ILE A 189 5.66 -19.00 1.32
CA ILE A 189 6.86 -19.83 1.52
C ILE A 189 8.07 -18.95 1.82
N VAL A 190 8.50 -18.96 3.08
CA VAL A 190 9.67 -18.20 3.59
C VAL A 190 10.89 -19.13 3.62
N PRO A 191 12.07 -18.68 3.21
CA PRO A 191 12.45 -17.36 2.70
C PRO A 191 12.27 -17.19 1.19
N ALA A 192 11.86 -18.24 0.47
CA ALA A 192 11.89 -18.27 -0.99
C ALA A 192 11.13 -17.10 -1.64
N ASN A 193 9.93 -16.80 -1.13
CA ASN A 193 9.14 -15.72 -1.70
C ASN A 193 9.75 -14.34 -1.43
N VAL A 194 10.23 -14.08 -0.21
CA VAL A 194 10.86 -12.79 0.14
C VAL A 194 12.09 -12.56 -0.74
N VAL A 195 12.95 -13.57 -0.88
CA VAL A 195 14.16 -13.49 -1.74
C VAL A 195 13.78 -13.26 -3.20
N ASN A 196 12.82 -14.04 -3.73
CA ASN A 196 12.36 -13.88 -5.12
C ASN A 196 11.76 -12.49 -5.38
N SER A 197 10.90 -12.00 -4.49
CA SER A 197 10.25 -10.68 -4.63
C SER A 197 11.27 -9.54 -4.51
N THR A 198 12.23 -9.65 -3.58
CA THR A 198 13.32 -8.68 -3.43
C THR A 198 14.23 -8.69 -4.67
N THR A 199 14.60 -9.86 -5.17
CA THR A 199 15.43 -9.97 -6.38
C THR A 199 14.72 -9.36 -7.59
N LYS A 200 13.43 -9.65 -7.78
CA LYS A 200 12.63 -9.04 -8.85
C LYS A 200 12.54 -7.53 -8.73
N PHE A 201 12.35 -7.03 -7.50
CA PHE A 201 12.31 -5.59 -7.26
C PHE A 201 13.66 -4.92 -7.59
N ILE A 202 14.77 -5.47 -7.07
CA ILE A 202 16.13 -4.97 -7.34
C ILE A 202 16.42 -5.01 -8.84
N TYR A 203 16.13 -6.14 -9.50
CA TYR A 203 16.32 -6.27 -10.94
C TYR A 203 15.60 -5.18 -11.73
N LYS A 204 14.29 -5.03 -11.47
CA LYS A 204 13.47 -4.02 -12.15
C LYS A 204 13.89 -2.58 -11.83
N ARG A 205 14.35 -2.32 -10.60
CA ARG A 205 14.67 -0.97 -10.14
C ARG A 205 16.05 -0.50 -10.56
N PHE A 206 17.04 -1.42 -10.62
CA PHE A 206 18.44 -1.06 -10.74
C PHE A 206 19.17 -1.71 -11.93
N LEU A 207 18.66 -2.80 -12.50
CA LEU A 207 19.33 -3.57 -13.52
C LEU A 207 18.62 -3.58 -14.88
N VAL A 208 17.38 -3.08 -14.93
CA VAL A 208 16.70 -2.84 -16.21
C VAL A 208 17.21 -1.52 -16.78
N GLU A 209 17.47 -1.48 -18.08
CA GLU A 209 17.88 -0.25 -18.77
C GLU A 209 16.92 0.90 -18.46
N PRO A 210 17.43 2.13 -18.29
CA PRO A 210 16.59 3.28 -18.03
C PRO A 210 15.57 3.45 -19.16
N ILE A 211 14.29 3.41 -18.81
CA ILE A 211 13.23 3.72 -19.76
C ILE A 211 13.35 5.21 -20.12
N PRO A 212 13.38 5.58 -21.40
CA PRO A 212 13.40 6.98 -21.79
C PRO A 212 12.23 7.74 -21.21
N PHE A 213 12.50 8.94 -20.72
CA PHE A 213 11.44 9.78 -20.16
C PHE A 213 10.43 10.19 -21.24
N THR A 214 9.14 9.95 -20.97
CA THR A 214 8.05 10.25 -21.90
C THR A 214 7.29 11.49 -21.47
N THR A 215 7.18 12.46 -22.36
CA THR A 215 6.36 13.66 -22.14
C THR A 215 4.90 13.39 -22.53
N LEU A 216 3.95 13.97 -21.77
CA LEU A 216 2.52 13.85 -22.01
C LEU A 216 1.88 15.21 -22.21
N GLY A 217 0.83 15.26 -23.02
CA GLY A 217 0.00 16.45 -23.17
C GLY A 217 0.79 17.68 -23.63
N ASN A 218 1.75 17.54 -24.54
CA ASN A 218 2.48 18.68 -25.11
C ASN A 218 1.57 19.64 -25.88
N ASP A 219 0.38 19.17 -26.27
CA ASP A 219 -0.70 19.90 -26.92
C ASP A 219 -1.73 20.46 -25.91
N ALA A 220 -1.48 20.31 -24.61
CA ALA A 220 -2.43 20.70 -23.56
C ALA A 220 -2.61 22.24 -23.54
N ARG A 221 -3.86 22.65 -23.66
CA ARG A 221 -4.25 24.06 -23.59
C ARG A 221 -5.64 24.21 -23.00
N ARG A 222 -5.89 25.27 -22.27
CA ARG A 222 -7.24 25.60 -21.83
C ARG A 222 -8.07 26.11 -22.99
N THR A 223 -9.32 25.68 -23.01
CA THR A 223 -10.29 26.12 -24.05
C THR A 223 -11.20 27.25 -23.59
N ALA A 224 -11.30 27.48 -22.28
CA ALA A 224 -12.13 28.50 -21.69
C ALA A 224 -11.29 29.45 -20.83
N SER A 225 -11.49 30.74 -20.99
CA SER A 225 -11.04 31.80 -20.08
C SER A 225 -12.19 32.19 -19.19
N SER A 226 -12.03 32.11 -17.88
CA SER A 226 -13.00 32.53 -16.90
C SER A 226 -12.77 34.00 -16.53
N ALA A 227 -13.84 34.78 -16.39
CA ALA A 227 -13.76 36.13 -15.85
C ALA A 227 -13.28 36.13 -14.39
N LYS A 228 -13.48 35.02 -13.67
CA LYS A 228 -13.08 34.80 -12.29
C LYS A 228 -12.19 33.56 -12.22
N PRO A 229 -10.94 33.67 -11.72
CA PRO A 229 -10.03 32.54 -11.69
C PRO A 229 -10.54 31.41 -10.77
N THR A 230 -10.14 30.19 -11.05
CA THR A 230 -10.48 29.01 -10.25
C THR A 230 -9.42 28.76 -9.17
N LEU A 231 -9.88 28.44 -7.97
CA LEU A 231 -9.05 27.87 -6.90
C LEU A 231 -9.60 26.50 -6.52
N MET A 232 -8.83 25.44 -6.77
CA MET A 232 -9.22 24.08 -6.45
C MET A 232 -8.27 23.47 -5.42
N PHE A 233 -8.84 22.78 -4.44
CA PHE A 233 -8.11 21.91 -3.52
C PHE A 233 -8.30 20.45 -3.92
N LEU A 234 -7.19 19.76 -4.19
CA LEU A 234 -7.16 18.32 -4.38
C LEU A 234 -6.59 17.69 -3.11
N VAL A 235 -7.38 16.90 -2.40
CA VAL A 235 -6.99 16.31 -1.12
C VAL A 235 -6.87 14.80 -1.27
N LEU A 236 -5.65 14.30 -1.14
CA LEU A 236 -5.39 12.87 -1.10
C LEU A 236 -5.49 12.39 0.36
N GLY A 237 -6.49 11.54 0.61
CA GLY A 237 -6.59 10.79 1.85
C GLY A 237 -5.69 9.57 1.80
N GLU A 238 -5.26 9.11 2.95
CA GLU A 238 -4.42 7.94 3.14
C GLU A 238 -5.21 6.84 3.86
N ALA A 239 -5.20 5.63 3.31
CA ALA A 239 -5.73 4.41 3.91
C ALA A 239 -7.19 4.51 4.41
N ALA A 240 -8.01 5.37 3.79
CA ALA A 240 -9.41 5.54 4.17
C ALA A 240 -10.33 4.60 3.37
N ARG A 241 -11.10 3.76 4.08
CA ARG A 241 -12.04 2.82 3.44
C ARG A 241 -13.46 3.38 3.42
N SER A 242 -14.15 3.19 2.29
CA SER A 242 -15.53 3.65 2.10
C SER A 242 -16.51 3.07 3.13
N LYS A 243 -16.25 1.84 3.60
CA LYS A 243 -17.07 1.11 4.59
C LYS A 243 -17.27 1.89 5.90
N ASN A 244 -16.31 2.73 6.31
CA ASN A 244 -16.37 3.50 7.55
C ASN A 244 -16.79 4.97 7.33
N TYR A 245 -17.32 5.31 6.15
CA TYR A 245 -17.87 6.64 5.88
C TYR A 245 -19.37 6.69 6.10
N SER A 246 -19.84 7.51 7.07
CA SER A 246 -21.28 7.68 7.34
C SER A 246 -22.02 8.24 6.13
N MET A 247 -21.41 9.12 5.33
CA MET A 247 -21.98 9.60 4.07
C MET A 247 -22.14 8.50 3.01
N ASN A 248 -21.46 7.36 3.15
CA ASN A 248 -21.59 6.20 2.28
C ASN A 248 -22.49 5.10 2.86
N GLY A 249 -23.13 5.36 4.01
CA GLY A 249 -24.09 4.45 4.65
C GLY A 249 -23.55 3.71 5.87
N TYR A 250 -22.38 4.07 6.40
CA TYR A 250 -21.91 3.54 7.68
C TYR A 250 -22.77 4.05 8.84
N ALA A 251 -23.12 3.16 9.77
CA ALA A 251 -24.07 3.49 10.85
C ALA A 251 -23.52 4.48 11.87
N ARG A 252 -22.19 4.57 12.03
CA ARG A 252 -21.55 5.50 12.99
C ARG A 252 -21.26 6.83 12.30
N GLU A 253 -21.44 7.93 13.04
CA GLU A 253 -21.24 9.28 12.53
C GLU A 253 -19.74 9.64 12.42
N THR A 254 -19.09 9.18 11.37
CA THR A 254 -17.67 9.41 11.08
C THR A 254 -17.44 10.62 10.19
N ASN A 255 -18.46 11.14 9.52
CA ASN A 255 -18.37 12.36 8.69
C ASN A 255 -19.29 13.50 9.21
N PRO A 256 -19.20 13.91 10.50
CA PRO A 256 -20.10 14.91 11.07
C PRO A 256 -19.83 16.33 10.55
N PHE A 257 -18.64 16.61 10.03
CA PHE A 257 -18.21 17.95 9.65
C PHE A 257 -18.49 18.23 8.18
N THR A 258 -18.10 17.34 7.27
CA THR A 258 -18.35 17.50 5.83
C THR A 258 -19.84 17.38 5.50
N SER A 259 -20.61 16.53 6.21
CA SER A 259 -22.07 16.44 6.04
C SER A 259 -22.79 17.76 6.34
N LYS A 260 -22.26 18.55 7.28
CA LYS A 260 -22.78 19.87 7.67
C LYS A 260 -22.24 21.03 6.82
N ALA A 261 -21.18 20.78 6.03
CA ALA A 261 -20.59 21.84 5.21
C ALA A 261 -21.53 22.33 4.08
N GLY A 262 -22.55 21.55 3.72
CA GLY A 262 -23.50 21.82 2.65
C GLY A 262 -22.89 21.63 1.26
N GLY A 263 -23.63 20.97 0.36
CA GLY A 263 -23.23 20.77 -1.03
C GLY A 263 -22.13 19.72 -1.28
N VAL A 264 -21.73 18.96 -0.27
CA VAL A 264 -20.77 17.86 -0.46
C VAL A 264 -21.46 16.65 -1.11
N ILE A 265 -20.87 16.14 -2.18
CA ILE A 265 -21.31 14.95 -2.90
C ILE A 265 -20.34 13.83 -2.57
N SER A 266 -20.83 12.71 -2.01
CA SER A 266 -20.01 11.54 -1.67
C SER A 266 -20.25 10.41 -2.67
N PHE A 267 -19.16 9.84 -3.19
CA PHE A 267 -19.17 8.76 -4.17
C PHE A 267 -19.08 7.42 -3.44
N ARG A 268 -20.14 6.61 -3.59
CA ARG A 268 -20.28 5.36 -2.80
C ARG A 268 -19.54 4.17 -3.40
N GLN A 269 -19.25 4.19 -4.70
CA GLN A 269 -18.70 3.05 -5.42
C GLN A 269 -17.36 3.38 -6.09
N MET A 270 -16.50 4.09 -5.37
CA MET A 270 -15.16 4.43 -5.84
C MET A 270 -14.17 3.33 -5.50
N ARG A 271 -13.31 2.94 -6.46
CA ARG A 271 -12.24 1.94 -6.28
C ARG A 271 -10.86 2.56 -6.47
N SER A 272 -9.91 2.08 -5.68
CA SER A 272 -8.51 2.47 -5.82
C SER A 272 -7.83 1.72 -6.97
N CYS A 273 -6.73 2.27 -7.46
CA CYS A 273 -5.86 1.63 -8.44
C CYS A 273 -4.97 0.55 -7.80
N GLY A 274 -4.60 0.72 -6.56
CA GLY A 274 -3.77 -0.19 -5.79
C GLY A 274 -4.26 -0.35 -4.36
N THR A 275 -3.58 -1.19 -3.61
CA THR A 275 -3.79 -1.42 -2.18
C THR A 275 -2.66 -0.87 -1.32
N ALA A 276 -1.78 -0.08 -1.92
CA ALA A 276 -0.63 0.55 -1.27
C ALA A 276 -0.34 1.90 -1.94
N THR A 277 0.08 2.88 -1.15
CA THR A 277 0.41 4.25 -1.58
C THR A 277 1.44 4.26 -2.71
N ALA A 278 2.49 3.43 -2.61
CA ALA A 278 3.55 3.31 -3.62
C ALA A 278 3.06 2.86 -5.02
N VAL A 279 1.89 2.27 -5.10
CA VAL A 279 1.25 1.87 -6.37
C VAL A 279 0.11 2.80 -6.71
N SER A 280 -0.74 3.08 -5.73
CA SER A 280 -2.00 3.78 -5.96
C SER A 280 -1.80 5.24 -6.34
N VAL A 281 -0.88 5.95 -5.67
CA VAL A 281 -0.62 7.37 -5.98
C VAL A 281 -0.02 7.55 -7.37
N PRO A 282 1.07 6.87 -7.78
CA PRO A 282 1.55 7.00 -9.16
C PRO A 282 0.51 6.58 -10.20
N CYS A 283 -0.32 5.59 -9.91
CA CYS A 283 -1.35 5.12 -10.83
C CYS A 283 -2.45 6.16 -11.05
N MET A 284 -3.01 6.73 -9.98
CA MET A 284 -4.12 7.68 -10.08
C MET A 284 -3.75 9.01 -10.77
N PHE A 285 -2.46 9.36 -10.77
CA PHE A 285 -1.94 10.54 -11.48
C PHE A 285 -1.42 10.22 -12.90
N SER A 286 -1.36 8.93 -13.26
CA SER A 286 -0.98 8.47 -14.60
C SER A 286 -2.18 8.50 -15.56
N ASN A 287 -1.91 8.57 -16.86
CA ASN A 287 -2.92 8.35 -17.90
C ASN A 287 -3.17 6.86 -18.20
N MET A 288 -2.44 5.96 -17.53
CA MET A 288 -2.65 4.53 -17.61
C MET A 288 -3.77 4.10 -16.65
N GLY A 289 -4.69 3.26 -17.10
CA GLY A 289 -5.65 2.61 -16.20
C GLY A 289 -5.01 1.52 -15.36
N ARG A 290 -5.67 1.10 -14.28
CA ARG A 290 -5.18 0.09 -13.34
C ARG A 290 -4.71 -1.21 -14.01
N GLU A 291 -5.42 -1.67 -15.04
CA GLU A 291 -5.09 -2.92 -15.74
C GLU A 291 -3.77 -2.83 -16.52
N GLU A 292 -3.44 -1.65 -17.03
CA GLU A 292 -2.27 -1.38 -17.87
C GLU A 292 -1.14 -0.69 -17.09
N PHE A 293 -1.35 -0.41 -15.80
CA PHE A 293 -0.42 0.35 -15.00
C PHE A 293 0.93 -0.36 -14.84
N ASP A 294 1.99 0.29 -15.30
CA ASP A 294 3.39 -0.07 -15.03
C ASP A 294 4.07 1.06 -14.25
N GLY A 295 4.47 0.77 -13.02
CA GLY A 295 5.11 1.77 -12.14
C GLY A 295 6.47 2.24 -12.63
N ASN A 296 7.16 1.51 -13.51
CA ASN A 296 8.41 1.97 -14.11
C ASN A 296 8.12 2.97 -15.24
N LEU A 297 7.12 2.68 -16.07
CA LEU A 297 6.65 3.65 -17.07
C LEU A 297 6.13 4.92 -16.40
N ALA A 298 5.32 4.80 -15.37
CA ALA A 298 4.78 5.97 -14.65
C ALA A 298 5.87 6.87 -14.06
N ARG A 299 6.93 6.29 -13.48
CA ARG A 299 8.08 7.07 -12.96
C ARG A 299 8.89 7.74 -14.06
N ASN A 300 8.90 7.17 -15.27
CA ASN A 300 9.60 7.71 -16.42
C ASN A 300 8.65 8.41 -17.41
N SER A 301 7.52 8.90 -16.94
CA SER A 301 6.55 9.66 -17.74
C SER A 301 6.06 10.87 -16.96
N GLU A 302 5.65 11.89 -17.68
CA GLU A 302 4.83 12.96 -17.11
C GLU A 302 3.47 12.40 -16.67
N GLY A 303 2.85 13.07 -15.70
CA GLY A 303 1.54 12.71 -15.18
C GLY A 303 0.54 13.87 -15.23
N LEU A 304 -0.56 13.71 -14.51
CA LEU A 304 -1.65 14.68 -14.45
C LEU A 304 -1.17 16.10 -14.11
N LEU A 305 -0.30 16.24 -13.11
CA LEU A 305 0.14 17.56 -12.64
C LEU A 305 0.96 18.28 -13.73
N ASP A 306 1.80 17.55 -14.46
CA ASP A 306 2.59 18.09 -15.55
C ASP A 306 1.68 18.61 -16.68
N VAL A 307 0.67 17.84 -17.06
CA VAL A 307 -0.28 18.22 -18.13
C VAL A 307 -1.12 19.45 -17.72
N LEU A 308 -1.57 19.51 -16.46
CA LEU A 308 -2.29 20.67 -15.94
C LEU A 308 -1.40 21.92 -15.90
N GLN A 309 -0.13 21.77 -15.50
CA GLN A 309 0.84 22.88 -15.50
C GLN A 309 1.12 23.41 -16.92
N LYS A 310 1.28 22.52 -17.90
CA LYS A 310 1.41 22.88 -19.33
C LYS A 310 0.18 23.65 -19.83
N ALA A 311 -1.00 23.31 -19.31
CA ALA A 311 -2.24 24.04 -19.63
C ALA A 311 -2.37 25.40 -18.92
N GLY A 312 -1.36 25.83 -18.15
CA GLY A 312 -1.30 27.14 -17.50
C GLY A 312 -1.94 27.19 -16.11
N ILE A 313 -2.18 26.04 -15.44
CA ILE A 313 -2.68 25.99 -14.08
C ILE A 313 -1.48 26.05 -13.13
N SER A 314 -1.50 26.99 -12.18
CA SER A 314 -0.50 27.04 -11.11
C SER A 314 -0.77 25.93 -10.10
N ILE A 315 0.24 25.11 -9.82
CA ILE A 315 0.10 23.95 -8.92
C ILE A 315 1.05 24.10 -7.75
N TYR A 316 0.59 23.72 -6.55
CA TYR A 316 1.41 23.62 -5.35
C TYR A 316 1.02 22.38 -4.56
N TRP A 317 1.99 21.53 -4.20
CA TRP A 317 1.79 20.29 -3.45
C TRP A 317 2.28 20.44 -2.01
N LYS A 318 1.44 20.09 -1.04
CA LYS A 318 1.78 20.03 0.39
C LYS A 318 1.66 18.59 0.89
N ASP A 319 2.74 18.05 1.42
CA ASP A 319 2.83 16.64 1.81
C ASP A 319 3.03 16.49 3.32
N ASN A 320 2.10 15.80 3.99
CA ASN A 320 2.23 15.36 5.38
C ASN A 320 2.38 13.83 5.49
N ASN A 321 2.58 13.16 4.35
CA ASN A 321 2.76 11.70 4.26
C ASN A 321 4.23 11.35 3.97
N SER A 322 4.51 10.12 3.55
CA SER A 322 5.84 9.62 3.20
C SER A 322 6.25 9.97 1.75
N ASN A 323 6.14 11.23 1.36
CA ASN A 323 6.37 11.83 0.03
C ASN A 323 5.29 11.53 -1.03
N CYS A 324 5.34 12.26 -2.14
CA CYS A 324 4.36 12.16 -3.24
C CYS A 324 4.60 11.02 -4.24
N LYS A 325 5.47 10.09 -3.95
CA LYS A 325 5.81 8.94 -4.82
C LYS A 325 6.17 9.31 -6.27
N GLY A 326 6.78 10.48 -6.45
CA GLY A 326 7.25 10.99 -7.74
C GLY A 326 6.26 11.86 -8.52
N VAL A 327 4.98 11.90 -8.14
CA VAL A 327 3.97 12.63 -8.91
C VAL A 327 4.11 14.16 -8.81
N CYS A 328 4.73 14.67 -7.74
CA CYS A 328 4.93 16.10 -7.53
C CYS A 328 6.35 16.59 -7.83
N ASP A 329 7.25 15.74 -8.29
CA ASP A 329 8.68 16.08 -8.44
C ASP A 329 8.93 17.26 -9.39
N ARG A 330 8.01 17.51 -10.33
CA ARG A 330 8.14 18.56 -11.36
C ARG A 330 7.24 19.77 -11.13
N VAL A 331 6.54 19.82 -9.99
CA VAL A 331 5.76 20.97 -9.56
C VAL A 331 6.28 21.53 -8.23
N PRO A 332 6.06 22.81 -7.91
CA PRO A 332 6.38 23.35 -6.60
C PRO A 332 5.74 22.52 -5.49
N ASN A 333 6.55 22.07 -4.53
CA ASN A 333 6.07 21.23 -3.44
C ASN A 333 6.79 21.49 -2.13
N ILE A 334 6.17 21.08 -1.03
CA ILE A 334 6.78 21.07 0.31
C ILE A 334 6.42 19.79 1.06
N GLN A 335 7.45 19.17 1.64
CA GLN A 335 7.29 18.09 2.62
C GLN A 335 7.24 18.71 4.02
N ILE A 336 6.14 18.48 4.75
CA ILE A 336 6.02 18.95 6.14
C ILE A 336 7.09 18.29 7.01
N GLN A 337 7.82 19.11 7.75
CA GLN A 337 8.83 18.63 8.69
C GLN A 337 8.27 18.71 10.12
N PRO A 338 8.39 17.65 10.95
CA PRO A 338 7.86 17.64 12.32
C PRO A 338 8.41 18.76 13.22
N THR A 339 9.59 19.28 12.91
CA THR A 339 10.23 20.36 13.66
C THR A 339 9.58 21.73 13.45
N THR A 340 8.73 21.88 12.43
CA THR A 340 8.19 23.19 12.03
C THR A 340 7.02 23.66 12.91
N ASN A 341 6.32 22.74 13.59
CA ASN A 341 5.17 23.09 14.41
C ASN A 341 5.03 22.18 15.64
N PRO A 342 5.54 22.58 16.81
CA PRO A 342 5.50 21.76 18.03
C PRO A 342 4.08 21.54 18.59
N THR A 343 3.10 22.36 18.17
CA THR A 343 1.70 22.19 18.61
C THR A 343 0.99 21.08 17.83
N LEU A 344 1.21 21.02 16.52
CA LEU A 344 0.54 20.05 15.64
C LEU A 344 1.41 18.81 15.33
N CYS A 345 2.69 18.84 15.71
CA CYS A 345 3.61 17.73 15.48
C CYS A 345 4.05 17.11 16.80
N LYS A 346 4.06 15.78 16.90
CA LYS A 346 4.53 15.02 18.06
C LYS A 346 5.46 13.90 17.58
N GLY A 347 6.71 13.92 18.05
CA GLY A 347 7.74 13.00 17.57
C GLY A 347 7.97 13.20 16.06
N ASP A 348 7.88 12.14 15.30
CA ASP A 348 8.19 12.14 13.87
C ASP A 348 6.96 12.37 12.95
N THR A 349 5.80 12.70 13.51
CA THR A 349 4.56 12.86 12.74
C THR A 349 3.78 14.11 13.13
N CYS A 350 3.04 14.68 12.17
CA CYS A 350 2.17 15.81 12.40
C CYS A 350 0.70 15.43 12.18
N TYR A 351 -0.20 16.11 12.90
CA TYR A 351 -1.62 16.07 12.58
C TYR A 351 -1.88 16.80 11.27
N ASP A 352 -2.82 16.30 10.46
CA ASP A 352 -3.08 16.82 9.10
C ASP A 352 -3.54 18.29 9.06
N GLU A 353 -3.96 18.86 10.17
CA GLU A 353 -4.23 20.30 10.28
C GLU A 353 -3.00 21.17 9.99
N VAL A 354 -1.79 20.64 10.08
CA VAL A 354 -0.55 21.35 9.69
C VAL A 354 -0.57 21.80 8.24
N LEU A 355 -1.28 21.08 7.37
CA LEU A 355 -1.42 21.37 5.95
C LEU A 355 -2.22 22.67 5.69
N LEU A 356 -3.03 23.12 6.67
CA LEU A 356 -3.80 24.38 6.56
C LEU A 356 -2.94 25.62 6.88
N GLN A 357 -1.74 25.43 7.39
CA GLN A 357 -0.88 26.57 7.75
C GLN A 357 -0.30 27.22 6.49
N GLY A 358 -0.24 28.56 6.48
CA GLY A 358 0.34 29.34 5.40
C GLY A 358 -0.48 29.41 4.13
N LEU A 359 -1.73 28.90 4.10
CA LEU A 359 -2.57 28.83 2.90
C LEU A 359 -2.80 30.19 2.24
N ASP A 360 -3.03 31.24 3.02
CA ASP A 360 -3.32 32.58 2.46
C ASP A 360 -2.11 33.12 1.70
N ASP A 361 -0.91 32.96 2.24
CA ASP A 361 0.33 33.41 1.61
C ASP A 361 0.65 32.57 0.36
N GLU A 362 0.41 31.25 0.42
CA GLU A 362 0.62 30.34 -0.69
C GLU A 362 -0.33 30.65 -1.85
N VAL A 363 -1.62 30.81 -1.56
CA VAL A 363 -2.63 31.20 -2.55
C VAL A 363 -2.32 32.59 -3.14
N ALA A 364 -1.84 33.54 -2.33
CA ALA A 364 -1.48 34.86 -2.80
C ALA A 364 -0.29 34.88 -3.76
N LYS A 365 0.70 34.01 -3.54
CA LYS A 365 1.90 33.87 -4.39
C LYS A 365 1.62 33.22 -5.75
N MET A 366 0.60 32.37 -5.84
CA MET A 366 0.22 31.69 -7.08
C MET A 366 -0.51 32.65 -8.03
N LYS A 367 -0.39 32.44 -9.34
CA LYS A 367 -1.00 33.30 -10.37
C LYS A 367 -2.10 32.55 -11.12
N GLY A 368 -3.08 33.28 -11.63
CA GLY A 368 -4.16 32.76 -12.46
C GLY A 368 -5.01 31.69 -11.75
N ASP A 369 -5.32 30.65 -12.49
CA ASP A 369 -5.99 29.46 -11.98
C ASP A 369 -5.04 28.62 -11.15
N LYS A 370 -5.53 28.12 -10.02
CA LYS A 370 -4.70 27.54 -8.96
C LYS A 370 -5.23 26.20 -8.50
N MET A 371 -4.33 25.25 -8.34
CA MET A 371 -4.62 23.99 -7.67
C MET A 371 -3.60 23.74 -6.54
N LEU A 372 -4.11 23.61 -5.32
CA LEU A 372 -3.30 23.12 -4.19
C LEU A 372 -3.67 21.67 -3.95
N ALA A 373 -2.66 20.80 -3.96
CA ALA A 373 -2.77 19.40 -3.61
C ALA A 373 -2.28 19.17 -2.18
N PHE A 374 -3.05 18.44 -1.38
CA PHE A 374 -2.76 18.12 0.01
C PHE A 374 -2.69 16.62 0.16
N HIS A 375 -1.57 16.09 0.60
CA HIS A 375 -1.39 14.67 0.87
C HIS A 375 -1.43 14.44 2.38
N LEU A 376 -2.53 13.82 2.85
CA LEU A 376 -2.77 13.59 4.26
C LEU A 376 -1.96 12.39 4.76
N LEU A 377 -1.59 12.40 6.03
CA LEU A 377 -1.19 11.21 6.76
C LEU A 377 -2.40 10.31 7.08
N GLY A 378 -3.57 10.89 7.18
CA GLY A 378 -4.87 10.25 7.20
C GLY A 378 -5.04 9.12 8.20
N SER A 379 -5.51 7.98 7.70
CA SER A 379 -5.77 6.77 8.50
C SER A 379 -4.63 5.74 8.44
N HIS A 380 -3.38 6.20 8.23
CA HIS A 380 -2.22 5.31 8.09
C HIS A 380 -1.93 4.54 9.40
N GLY A 381 -1.93 3.20 9.32
CA GLY A 381 -1.61 2.30 10.42
C GLY A 381 -0.11 1.99 10.53
N PRO A 382 0.28 1.19 11.54
CA PRO A 382 -0.56 0.62 12.61
C PRO A 382 -0.86 1.59 13.77
N THR A 383 -0.21 2.73 13.85
CA THR A 383 -0.32 3.69 14.96
C THR A 383 -1.52 4.63 14.80
N TYR A 384 -2.72 4.10 14.54
CA TYR A 384 -3.93 4.90 14.32
C TYR A 384 -4.22 5.91 15.44
N HIS A 385 -3.94 5.56 16.71
CA HIS A 385 -4.14 6.42 17.87
C HIS A 385 -3.30 7.71 17.84
N LYS A 386 -2.27 7.77 16.98
CA LYS A 386 -1.42 8.96 16.79
C LYS A 386 -1.91 9.86 15.64
N ARG A 387 -2.98 9.49 14.93
CA ARG A 387 -3.46 10.20 13.74
C ARG A 387 -4.47 11.30 14.05
N TYR A 388 -4.93 11.41 15.27
CA TYR A 388 -5.87 12.43 15.74
C TYR A 388 -5.46 12.98 17.13
N PRO A 389 -5.72 14.26 17.40
CA PRO A 389 -5.50 14.82 18.73
C PRO A 389 -6.56 14.30 19.72
N SER A 390 -6.25 14.37 21.02
CA SER A 390 -7.11 13.85 22.10
C SER A 390 -8.52 14.43 22.07
N GLU A 391 -8.67 15.68 21.68
CA GLU A 391 -9.95 16.40 21.57
C GLU A 391 -10.87 15.82 20.48
N GLN A 392 -10.30 15.10 19.51
CA GLN A 392 -11.02 14.44 18.42
C GLN A 392 -11.29 12.96 18.70
N ARG A 393 -10.91 12.45 19.86
CA ARG A 393 -11.18 11.09 20.32
C ARG A 393 -12.65 10.94 20.71
N LYS A 394 -13.50 10.54 19.77
CA LYS A 394 -14.95 10.39 19.94
C LYS A 394 -15.36 8.97 20.31
N PHE A 395 -14.78 7.97 19.66
CA PHE A 395 -15.13 6.57 19.83
C PHE A 395 -14.16 5.92 20.81
N VAL A 396 -14.70 5.33 21.87
CA VAL A 396 -13.94 4.73 22.98
C VAL A 396 -14.61 3.42 23.42
N PRO A 397 -13.87 2.45 24.00
CA PRO A 397 -12.41 2.48 24.21
C PRO A 397 -11.65 2.39 22.88
N ASP A 398 -10.47 3.02 22.80
CA ASP A 398 -9.60 2.93 21.64
C ASP A 398 -8.39 2.01 21.89
N CYS A 399 -7.61 1.77 20.84
CA CYS A 399 -6.42 0.93 20.82
C CYS A 399 -5.16 1.82 20.81
N PRO A 400 -4.57 2.16 21.98
CA PRO A 400 -3.46 3.10 22.07
C PRO A 400 -2.09 2.44 21.87
N ARG A 401 -1.98 1.51 20.91
CA ARG A 401 -0.78 0.71 20.67
C ARG A 401 -0.58 0.42 19.18
N SER A 402 0.64 0.06 18.78
CA SER A 402 0.99 -0.25 17.39
C SER A 402 0.79 -1.72 17.02
N ASP A 403 0.85 -2.63 17.99
CA ASP A 403 0.56 -4.06 17.83
C ASP A 403 -0.97 -4.29 17.90
N ILE A 404 -1.63 -3.80 16.87
CA ILE A 404 -3.09 -3.66 16.77
C ILE A 404 -3.84 -5.00 16.85
N GLU A 405 -3.17 -6.10 16.51
CA GLU A 405 -3.70 -7.46 16.63
C GLU A 405 -3.96 -7.91 18.08
N ASN A 406 -3.42 -7.18 19.05
CA ASN A 406 -3.64 -7.41 20.49
C ASN A 406 -4.76 -6.52 21.08
N CYS A 407 -5.41 -5.72 20.26
CA CYS A 407 -6.63 -5.01 20.64
C CYS A 407 -7.88 -5.83 20.30
N THR A 408 -8.98 -5.56 21.00
CA THR A 408 -10.26 -6.08 20.56
C THR A 408 -10.67 -5.46 19.23
N THR A 409 -11.51 -6.15 18.47
CA THR A 409 -12.06 -5.60 17.21
C THR A 409 -12.74 -4.26 17.43
N GLU A 410 -13.48 -4.12 18.55
CA GLU A 410 -14.14 -2.87 18.91
C GLU A 410 -13.14 -1.74 19.13
N GLN A 411 -12.10 -1.97 19.93
CA GLN A 411 -11.04 -0.98 20.19
C GLN A 411 -10.36 -0.53 18.88
N LEU A 412 -10.05 -1.47 18.01
CA LEU A 412 -9.42 -1.19 16.73
C LEU A 412 -10.31 -0.36 15.81
N VAL A 413 -11.59 -0.76 15.67
CA VAL A 413 -12.57 -0.02 14.88
C VAL A 413 -12.82 1.37 15.47
N ASN A 414 -12.93 1.51 16.80
CA ASN A 414 -13.08 2.80 17.46
C ASN A 414 -11.90 3.74 17.13
N THR A 415 -10.68 3.22 17.22
CA THR A 415 -9.48 4.01 16.91
C THR A 415 -9.45 4.43 15.45
N TYR A 416 -9.76 3.52 14.54
CA TYR A 416 -9.80 3.79 13.12
C TYR A 416 -10.93 4.80 12.76
N ASP A 417 -12.11 4.67 13.34
CA ASP A 417 -13.22 5.61 13.13
C ASP A 417 -12.87 7.03 13.62
N ASN A 418 -12.07 7.15 14.69
CA ASN A 418 -11.55 8.45 15.12
C ASN A 418 -10.62 9.07 14.07
N THR A 419 -9.81 8.28 13.35
CA THR A 419 -8.96 8.79 12.26
C THR A 419 -9.80 9.30 11.09
N ILE A 420 -10.85 8.56 10.69
CA ILE A 420 -11.77 8.97 9.63
C ILE A 420 -12.48 10.28 10.02
N ARG A 421 -12.96 10.36 11.27
CA ARG A 421 -13.63 11.55 11.77
C ARG A 421 -12.70 12.76 11.82
N TYR A 422 -11.43 12.56 12.12
CA TYR A 422 -10.44 13.64 12.12
C TYR A 422 -10.08 14.10 10.69
N ALA A 423 -9.91 13.18 9.75
CA ALA A 423 -9.73 13.51 8.35
C ALA A 423 -10.95 14.30 7.80
N ASP A 424 -12.16 13.93 8.20
CA ASP A 424 -13.39 14.66 7.88
C ASP A 424 -13.39 16.10 8.40
N LEU A 425 -12.87 16.33 9.62
CA LEU A 425 -12.67 17.69 10.16
C LEU A 425 -11.69 18.50 9.31
N VAL A 426 -10.57 17.91 8.91
CA VAL A 426 -9.56 18.60 8.08
C VAL A 426 -10.16 18.99 6.73
N VAL A 427 -10.87 18.08 6.07
CA VAL A 427 -11.55 18.34 4.80
C VAL A 427 -12.59 19.44 4.96
N ALA A 428 -13.41 19.41 6.01
CA ALA A 428 -14.40 20.44 6.28
C ALA A 428 -13.77 21.82 6.53
N ARG A 429 -12.61 21.90 7.20
CA ARG A 429 -11.86 23.15 7.38
C ARG A 429 -11.30 23.68 6.06
N LEU A 430 -10.82 22.80 5.18
CA LEU A 430 -10.40 23.18 3.83
C LEU A 430 -11.58 23.74 3.02
N ILE A 431 -12.78 23.12 3.10
CA ILE A 431 -14.00 23.66 2.49
C ILE A 431 -14.33 25.05 3.07
N ALA A 432 -14.25 25.21 4.39
CA ALA A 432 -14.50 26.49 5.03
C ALA A 432 -13.54 27.59 4.55
N ARG A 433 -12.26 27.24 4.32
CA ARG A 433 -11.29 28.18 3.73
C ARG A 433 -11.65 28.51 2.28
N LEU A 434 -12.05 27.53 1.47
CA LEU A 434 -12.50 27.78 0.10
C LEU A 434 -13.71 28.71 0.03
N LYS A 435 -14.64 28.60 0.98
CA LYS A 435 -15.79 29.53 1.09
C LYS A 435 -15.35 30.97 1.33
N GLN A 436 -14.30 31.20 2.10
CA GLN A 436 -13.73 32.55 2.31
C GLN A 436 -13.12 33.15 1.04
N TYR A 437 -12.67 32.28 0.13
CA TYR A 437 -12.11 32.72 -1.16
C TYR A 437 -13.16 32.93 -2.27
N GLU A 438 -14.44 32.63 -2.03
CA GLU A 438 -15.48 32.68 -3.06
C GLU A 438 -15.68 34.09 -3.68
N GLU A 439 -15.35 35.14 -2.98
CA GLU A 439 -15.39 36.49 -3.57
C GLU A 439 -14.39 36.67 -4.73
N LYS A 440 -13.21 36.07 -4.59
CA LYS A 440 -12.08 36.21 -5.53
C LYS A 440 -11.98 35.10 -6.54
N TYR A 441 -12.46 33.88 -6.21
CA TYR A 441 -12.27 32.67 -7.00
C TYR A 441 -13.57 31.88 -7.16
N ASN A 442 -13.66 31.12 -8.24
CA ASN A 442 -14.58 30.01 -8.33
C ASN A 442 -13.90 28.81 -7.64
N THR A 443 -14.48 28.30 -6.57
CA THR A 443 -13.78 27.36 -5.67
C THR A 443 -14.36 25.97 -5.74
N ALA A 444 -13.49 24.94 -5.63
CA ALA A 444 -13.87 23.54 -5.57
C ALA A 444 -12.88 22.73 -4.71
N LEU A 445 -13.36 21.62 -4.16
CA LEU A 445 -12.52 20.62 -3.47
C LEU A 445 -12.89 19.23 -3.98
N ILE A 446 -11.87 18.43 -4.25
CA ILE A 446 -11.98 17.00 -4.49
C ILE A 446 -11.14 16.30 -3.43
N TYR A 447 -11.76 15.43 -2.65
CA TYR A 447 -11.11 14.51 -1.73
C TYR A 447 -11.26 13.09 -2.25
N LEU A 448 -10.18 12.31 -2.24
CA LEU A 448 -10.23 10.86 -2.46
C LEU A 448 -9.08 10.17 -1.74
N SER A 449 -9.34 8.96 -1.21
CA SER A 449 -8.27 8.17 -0.60
C SER A 449 -7.47 7.44 -1.67
N ASP A 450 -6.21 7.19 -1.37
CA ASP A 450 -5.32 6.42 -2.25
C ASP A 450 -5.67 4.91 -2.24
N HIS A 451 -5.94 4.33 -1.07
CA HIS A 451 -6.45 2.96 -0.89
C HIS A 451 -7.29 2.86 0.39
N GLY A 452 -7.85 1.70 0.62
CA GLY A 452 -8.54 1.37 1.87
C GLY A 452 -7.64 0.62 2.85
N GLN A 453 -8.26 0.00 3.89
CA GLN A 453 -7.54 -0.60 5.01
C GLN A 453 -8.32 -1.77 5.60
N SER A 454 -7.63 -2.88 5.92
CA SER A 454 -8.19 -4.01 6.67
C SER A 454 -7.97 -3.82 8.17
N LEU A 455 -8.97 -4.19 8.96
CA LEU A 455 -8.97 -4.12 10.43
C LEU A 455 -9.19 -5.49 11.08
N GLY A 456 -8.74 -6.57 10.44
CA GLY A 456 -8.87 -7.95 10.91
C GLY A 456 -9.86 -8.79 10.10
N GLU A 457 -10.46 -8.24 9.04
CA GLU A 457 -11.31 -9.01 8.14
C GLU A 457 -10.51 -10.17 7.52
N MET A 458 -11.03 -11.39 7.63
CA MET A 458 -10.37 -12.64 7.19
C MET A 458 -8.94 -12.81 7.76
N GLY A 459 -8.66 -12.27 8.98
CA GLY A 459 -7.33 -12.27 9.58
C GLY A 459 -6.34 -11.28 8.93
N LEU A 460 -6.80 -10.44 8.01
CA LEU A 460 -5.97 -9.42 7.36
C LEU A 460 -6.02 -8.10 8.14
N TYR A 461 -4.87 -7.52 8.35
CA TYR A 461 -4.72 -6.18 8.93
C TYR A 461 -3.95 -5.30 7.96
N LEU A 462 -4.11 -3.97 8.11
CA LEU A 462 -3.40 -2.99 7.30
C LEU A 462 -3.81 -3.06 5.81
N HIS A 463 -2.86 -2.88 4.91
CA HIS A 463 -3.05 -2.78 3.46
C HIS A 463 -1.98 -3.59 2.70
N SER A 464 -1.83 -3.37 1.39
CA SER A 464 -0.84 -4.02 0.51
C SER A 464 -1.15 -5.47 0.17
N ALA A 465 -2.38 -5.96 0.37
CA ALA A 465 -2.76 -7.25 -0.19
C ALA A 465 -2.73 -7.18 -1.73
N PRO A 466 -2.30 -8.26 -2.43
CA PRO A 466 -2.34 -8.29 -3.88
C PRO A 466 -3.75 -7.99 -4.39
N TYR A 467 -3.91 -7.03 -5.29
CA TYR A 467 -5.20 -6.45 -5.67
C TYR A 467 -6.27 -7.49 -6.05
N ARG A 468 -5.87 -8.58 -6.73
CA ARG A 468 -6.80 -9.63 -7.17
C ARG A 468 -7.48 -10.40 -6.03
N ILE A 469 -6.87 -10.41 -4.85
CA ILE A 469 -7.35 -11.14 -3.66
C ILE A 469 -7.59 -10.19 -2.49
N ALA A 470 -7.38 -8.90 -2.71
CA ALA A 470 -7.60 -7.88 -1.68
C ALA A 470 -9.09 -7.78 -1.36
N PRO A 471 -9.46 -7.68 -0.07
CA PRO A 471 -10.83 -7.45 0.31
C PRO A 471 -11.29 -6.05 -0.14
N ASP A 472 -12.61 -5.88 -0.24
CA ASP A 472 -13.22 -4.59 -0.58
C ASP A 472 -12.79 -3.47 0.37
N GLU A 473 -12.47 -3.80 1.61
CA GLU A 473 -11.96 -2.87 2.62
C GLU A 473 -10.64 -2.21 2.21
N GLN A 474 -9.82 -2.86 1.38
CA GLN A 474 -8.57 -2.28 0.87
C GLN A 474 -8.72 -1.62 -0.50
N THR A 475 -9.79 -1.91 -1.24
CA THR A 475 -9.97 -1.43 -2.62
C THR A 475 -11.11 -0.45 -2.80
N ARG A 476 -12.14 -0.45 -1.93
CA ARG A 476 -13.24 0.52 -1.96
C ARG A 476 -12.94 1.69 -1.07
N ILE A 477 -12.80 2.85 -1.70
CA ILE A 477 -12.36 4.10 -1.10
C ILE A 477 -13.48 5.17 -1.11
N PRO A 478 -13.45 6.14 -0.20
CA PRO A 478 -14.31 7.31 -0.29
C PRO A 478 -13.76 8.33 -1.31
N MET A 479 -14.66 9.01 -2.00
CA MET A 479 -14.40 10.23 -2.75
C MET A 479 -15.49 11.24 -2.41
N GLN A 480 -15.11 12.49 -2.20
CA GLN A 480 -16.03 13.60 -1.92
C GLN A 480 -15.71 14.78 -2.81
N ILE A 481 -16.74 15.47 -3.29
CA ILE A 481 -16.59 16.68 -4.08
C ILE A 481 -17.44 17.78 -3.45
N TRP A 482 -16.85 18.95 -3.26
CA TRP A 482 -17.54 20.17 -2.91
C TRP A 482 -17.22 21.27 -3.95
N MET A 483 -18.22 22.06 -4.31
CA MET A 483 -18.08 23.13 -5.32
C MET A 483 -18.91 24.33 -4.92
N SER A 484 -18.34 25.53 -5.10
CA SER A 484 -19.09 26.76 -4.91
C SER A 484 -20.15 26.97 -6.00
N PRO A 485 -21.22 27.74 -5.74
CA PRO A 485 -22.24 28.07 -6.75
C PRO A 485 -21.64 28.70 -8.02
N GLY A 486 -20.63 29.57 -7.86
CA GLY A 486 -19.92 30.16 -8.98
C GLY A 486 -19.19 29.16 -9.85
N PHE A 487 -18.51 28.19 -9.22
CA PHE A 487 -17.84 27.09 -9.93
C PHE A 487 -18.85 26.23 -10.71
N ILE A 488 -19.93 25.82 -10.06
CA ILE A 488 -21.00 25.02 -10.67
C ILE A 488 -21.58 25.71 -11.92
N LYS A 489 -21.88 26.99 -11.78
CA LYS A 489 -22.43 27.80 -12.88
C LYS A 489 -21.45 27.91 -14.04
N GLU A 490 -20.19 28.22 -13.76
CA GLU A 490 -19.15 28.35 -14.79
C GLU A 490 -18.89 27.03 -15.53
N LYS A 491 -18.80 25.94 -14.79
CA LYS A 491 -18.56 24.62 -15.39
C LYS A 491 -19.83 23.98 -15.97
N LYS A 492 -20.96 24.66 -15.90
CA LYS A 492 -22.28 24.23 -16.42
C LYS A 492 -22.66 22.84 -15.90
N LEU A 493 -22.47 22.58 -14.60
CA LEU A 493 -22.68 21.28 -14.00
C LEU A 493 -24.14 21.12 -13.52
N ASN A 494 -24.72 19.97 -13.88
CA ASN A 494 -25.99 19.52 -13.30
C ASN A 494 -25.70 18.70 -12.03
N ILE A 495 -25.89 19.32 -10.87
CA ILE A 495 -25.59 18.72 -9.56
C ILE A 495 -26.45 17.49 -9.28
N ARG A 496 -27.74 17.49 -9.70
CA ARG A 496 -28.63 16.31 -9.52
C ARG A 496 -28.13 15.11 -10.33
N CYS A 497 -27.66 15.35 -11.56
CA CYS A 497 -27.01 14.32 -12.37
C CYS A 497 -25.77 13.76 -11.68
N LEU A 498 -24.88 14.62 -11.19
CA LEU A 498 -23.66 14.21 -10.52
C LEU A 498 -23.93 13.43 -9.22
N GLN A 499 -24.91 13.87 -8.42
CA GLN A 499 -25.36 13.16 -7.22
C GLN A 499 -25.93 11.76 -7.55
N LYS A 500 -26.73 11.65 -8.62
CA LYS A 500 -27.26 10.38 -9.09
C LYS A 500 -26.12 9.43 -9.48
N ASN A 501 -25.16 9.92 -10.28
CA ASN A 501 -24.03 9.12 -10.73
C ASN A 501 -23.10 8.73 -9.55
N ALA A 502 -22.84 9.61 -8.61
CA ALA A 502 -22.04 9.34 -7.41
C ALA A 502 -22.61 8.18 -6.56
N ASN A 503 -23.94 8.02 -6.55
CA ASN A 503 -24.58 6.94 -5.81
C ASN A 503 -24.64 5.61 -6.58
N ALA A 504 -24.74 5.64 -7.91
CA ALA A 504 -25.11 4.47 -8.71
C ALA A 504 -23.98 3.95 -9.62
N THR A 505 -23.09 4.83 -10.07
CA THR A 505 -22.06 4.45 -11.06
C THR A 505 -20.78 4.02 -10.36
N PRO A 506 -20.22 2.85 -10.72
CA PRO A 506 -18.89 2.46 -10.26
C PRO A 506 -17.82 3.32 -10.96
N TYR A 507 -17.03 4.00 -10.16
CA TYR A 507 -15.87 4.76 -10.60
C TYR A 507 -14.60 4.20 -9.96
N SER A 508 -13.45 4.56 -10.52
CA SER A 508 -12.14 4.19 -9.99
C SER A 508 -11.14 5.36 -10.10
N HIS A 509 -9.94 5.16 -9.60
CA HIS A 509 -8.84 6.08 -9.81
C HIS A 509 -8.56 6.35 -11.30
N ASP A 510 -8.89 5.41 -12.20
CA ASP A 510 -8.73 5.57 -13.64
C ASP A 510 -9.52 6.78 -14.18
N ASN A 511 -10.56 7.18 -13.46
CA ASN A 511 -11.36 8.36 -13.81
C ASN A 511 -10.69 9.69 -13.44
N LEU A 512 -9.71 9.70 -12.50
CA LEU A 512 -9.18 10.96 -11.97
C LEU A 512 -8.49 11.80 -13.04
N PHE A 513 -7.58 11.19 -13.81
CA PHE A 513 -6.76 11.88 -14.82
C PHE A 513 -7.65 12.68 -15.79
N SER A 514 -8.57 11.99 -16.46
CA SER A 514 -9.46 12.63 -17.44
C SER A 514 -10.50 13.56 -16.79
N SER A 515 -11.00 13.25 -15.59
CA SER A 515 -11.91 14.11 -14.87
C SER A 515 -11.28 15.45 -14.50
N MET A 516 -10.02 15.42 -14.08
CA MET A 516 -9.27 16.64 -13.78
C MET A 516 -9.03 17.47 -15.05
N LEU A 517 -8.61 16.84 -16.15
CA LEU A 517 -8.47 17.55 -17.43
C LEU A 517 -9.81 18.17 -17.87
N GLY A 518 -10.90 17.41 -17.80
CA GLY A 518 -12.23 17.87 -18.19
C GLY A 518 -12.71 19.03 -17.33
N ILE A 519 -12.64 18.95 -15.99
CA ILE A 519 -13.14 20.02 -15.12
C ILE A 519 -12.33 21.32 -15.23
N TRP A 520 -11.05 21.22 -15.61
CA TRP A 520 -10.20 22.36 -15.91
C TRP A 520 -10.33 22.87 -17.36
N ASP A 521 -11.22 22.30 -18.17
CA ASP A 521 -11.42 22.62 -19.58
C ASP A 521 -10.13 22.53 -20.40
N VAL A 522 -9.30 21.52 -20.10
CA VAL A 522 -8.05 21.26 -20.82
C VAL A 522 -8.33 20.40 -22.04
N LYS A 523 -7.98 20.90 -23.21
CA LYS A 523 -7.99 20.15 -24.48
C LYS A 523 -6.61 19.58 -24.74
N THR A 524 -6.54 18.29 -24.92
CA THR A 524 -5.30 17.54 -25.22
C THR A 524 -5.65 16.18 -25.78
N THR A 525 -4.74 15.58 -26.53
CA THR A 525 -4.87 14.21 -27.09
C THR A 525 -4.89 13.11 -26.01
N VAL A 526 -4.38 13.39 -24.80
CA VAL A 526 -4.38 12.43 -23.68
C VAL A 526 -5.67 12.47 -22.84
N TYR A 527 -6.65 13.29 -23.20
CA TYR A 527 -7.96 13.33 -22.54
C TYR A 527 -8.90 12.28 -23.11
N ASP A 528 -9.46 11.43 -22.25
CA ASP A 528 -10.53 10.49 -22.60
C ASP A 528 -11.85 10.90 -21.95
N LYS A 529 -12.78 11.38 -22.78
CA LYS A 529 -14.11 11.82 -22.36
C LYS A 529 -14.92 10.74 -21.62
N ARG A 530 -14.68 9.45 -21.93
CA ARG A 530 -15.39 8.31 -21.30
C ARG A 530 -15.02 8.15 -19.83
N LEU A 531 -13.80 8.54 -19.46
CA LEU A 531 -13.28 8.48 -18.10
C LEU A 531 -13.56 9.76 -17.29
N ASP A 532 -14.08 10.82 -17.90
CA ASP A 532 -14.42 12.06 -17.20
C ASP A 532 -15.76 11.93 -16.49
N ILE A 533 -15.75 11.93 -15.15
CA ILE A 533 -16.95 11.82 -14.31
C ILE A 533 -17.89 13.02 -14.44
N PHE A 534 -17.39 14.19 -14.84
CA PHE A 534 -18.19 15.42 -15.00
C PHE A 534 -18.84 15.50 -16.37
N SER A 535 -18.23 14.91 -17.38
CA SER A 535 -18.67 15.01 -18.78
C SER A 535 -20.15 14.64 -18.99
N PRO A 536 -20.69 13.54 -18.40
CA PRO A 536 -22.10 13.18 -18.57
C PRO A 536 -23.09 14.18 -17.94
N CYS A 537 -22.61 14.99 -17.00
CA CYS A 537 -23.43 15.93 -16.22
C CYS A 537 -23.20 17.40 -16.60
N ARG A 538 -22.49 17.68 -17.70
CA ARG A 538 -22.41 19.02 -18.25
C ARG A 538 -23.66 19.34 -19.05
N THR A 539 -24.29 20.46 -18.72
CA THR A 539 -25.43 20.97 -19.51
C THR A 539 -24.90 21.61 -20.79
N THR A 540 -25.25 21.04 -21.92
CA THR A 540 -25.20 21.74 -23.18
C THR A 540 -26.31 22.80 -23.13
N GLN A 541 -26.00 24.06 -22.87
CA GLN A 541 -26.93 25.11 -23.27
C GLN A 541 -26.95 25.10 -24.79
N ALA A 542 -28.10 24.76 -25.36
CA ALA A 542 -28.44 25.26 -26.69
C ALA A 542 -28.31 26.80 -26.67
N PRO A 543 -27.77 27.40 -27.71
CA PRO A 543 -27.59 28.83 -27.82
C PRO A 543 -28.86 29.61 -27.54
#